data_a2fa625f9c62ddf1ea88df3ed40a8588
#
_entry.id   a2fa625f9c62ddf1ea88df3ed40a8588
#
_cell.length_a   1.000
_cell.length_b   1.000
_cell.length_c   1.000
_cell.angle_alpha   90.00
_cell.angle_beta   90.00
_cell.angle_gamma   90.00
#
_symmetry.space_group_name_H-M   'P 1'
#
loop_
_entity.id
_entity.type
_entity.pdbx_description
1 polymer ?
#
loop_
_entity_poly.entity_id
_entity_poly.type
_entity_poly.pdbx_seq_one_letter_code
_entity_poly.pdbx_strand_id
1 'polypeptide(L)'
;MIRGSLFAISGVIFSGGEPTMQKEALLALARSSKAMGLAVGVQTNGVCPDSLDALIQEGIVDRVALDIKARWARYNNLLKGDYVNNVQRSLALCKDAHKKGRLPEFELVITLFRGYDDEVPIIASEAGGEDIVLQQGVTGEVPPLSEAEMKKIADTLARSVKIRTREGGEIVYEGDRSRRASRKR
;
A
#
# COMPACT_ATOMS: atom_id res chain seq x y z
N MET A 1 -13.81 22.60 -6.69
CA MET A 1 -12.72 22.27 -7.64
C MET A 1 -12.96 20.95 -8.40
N ILE A 2 -13.27 19.81 -7.75
CA ILE A 2 -13.48 18.51 -8.43
C ILE A 2 -14.57 18.58 -9.53
N ARG A 3 -15.72 19.19 -9.26
CA ARG A 3 -16.84 19.28 -10.23
C ARG A 3 -16.47 19.93 -11.57
N GLY A 4 -15.54 20.88 -11.58
CA GLY A 4 -15.10 21.53 -12.82
C GLY A 4 -14.13 20.70 -13.66
N SER A 5 -13.63 19.60 -13.13
CA SER A 5 -12.61 18.75 -13.77
C SER A 5 -13.12 17.34 -14.11
N LEU A 6 -14.42 17.06 -13.96
CA LEU A 6 -15.01 15.72 -14.15
C LEU A 6 -14.74 15.10 -15.55
N PHE A 7 -14.53 15.92 -16.56
CA PHE A 7 -14.17 15.42 -17.91
C PHE A 7 -12.69 14.99 -18.02
N ALA A 8 -11.87 15.32 -17.03
CA ALA A 8 -10.43 15.09 -17.06
C ALA A 8 -9.92 14.08 -16.00
N ILE A 9 -10.80 13.65 -15.06
CA ILE A 9 -10.43 12.76 -13.97
C ILE A 9 -11.39 11.55 -13.91
N SER A 10 -10.83 10.38 -13.66
CA SER A 10 -11.58 9.12 -13.49
C SER A 10 -11.67 8.68 -12.02
N GLY A 11 -10.89 9.28 -11.13
CA GLY A 11 -10.88 8.90 -9.72
C GLY A 11 -10.18 9.91 -8.84
N VAL A 12 -10.28 9.69 -7.54
CA VAL A 12 -9.61 10.45 -6.50
C VAL A 12 -8.86 9.50 -5.57
N ILE A 13 -7.69 9.91 -5.09
CA ILE A 13 -6.92 9.17 -4.10
C ILE A 13 -6.78 10.06 -2.87
N PHE A 14 -7.30 9.58 -1.74
CA PHE A 14 -7.09 10.20 -0.45
C PHE A 14 -5.74 9.74 0.11
N SER A 15 -4.84 10.69 0.30
CA SER A 15 -3.47 10.46 0.75
C SER A 15 -2.96 11.71 1.49
N GLY A 16 -1.76 11.63 2.10
CA GLY A 16 -1.15 12.73 2.83
C GLY A 16 -1.56 12.78 4.31
N GLY A 17 -0.59 12.92 5.21
CA GLY A 17 -0.81 12.61 6.61
C GLY A 17 -1.30 11.18 6.77
N GLU A 18 -2.39 11.00 7.51
CA GLU A 18 -3.12 9.72 7.58
C GLU A 18 -4.64 10.00 7.42
N PRO A 19 -5.20 9.74 6.23
CA PRO A 19 -6.60 10.09 5.95
C PRO A 19 -7.59 9.34 6.84
N THR A 20 -7.27 8.11 7.26
CA THR A 20 -8.17 7.30 8.09
C THR A 20 -8.34 7.82 9.53
N MET A 21 -7.45 8.72 9.98
CA MET A 21 -7.63 9.43 11.26
C MET A 21 -8.78 10.43 11.23
N GLN A 22 -9.20 10.87 10.06
CA GLN A 22 -10.30 11.82 9.86
C GLN A 22 -11.54 11.10 9.33
N LYS A 23 -12.00 10.08 10.03
CA LYS A 23 -13.03 9.13 9.59
C LYS A 23 -14.24 9.82 8.95
N GLU A 24 -14.88 10.74 9.66
CA GLU A 24 -16.12 11.37 9.20
C GLU A 24 -15.91 12.19 7.92
N ALA A 25 -14.81 12.96 7.87
CA ALA A 25 -14.47 13.74 6.69
C ALA A 25 -14.14 12.83 5.49
N LEU A 26 -13.38 11.76 5.73
CA LEU A 26 -13.01 10.79 4.71
C LEU A 26 -14.24 10.10 4.12
N LEU A 27 -15.16 9.62 4.96
CA LEU A 27 -16.42 9.00 4.52
C LEU A 27 -17.28 9.97 3.71
N ALA A 28 -17.45 11.22 4.18
CA ALA A 28 -18.21 12.23 3.47
C ALA A 28 -17.63 12.53 2.08
N LEU A 29 -16.31 12.68 1.97
CA LEU A 29 -15.62 12.93 0.72
C LEU A 29 -15.67 11.70 -0.22
N ALA A 30 -15.53 10.49 0.31
CA ALA A 30 -15.65 9.26 -0.47
C ALA A 30 -17.05 9.09 -1.05
N ARG A 31 -18.11 9.27 -0.25
CA ARG A 31 -19.51 9.26 -0.73
C ARG A 31 -19.75 10.31 -1.82
N SER A 32 -19.25 11.53 -1.61
CA SER A 32 -19.36 12.62 -2.59
C SER A 32 -18.65 12.27 -3.90
N SER A 33 -17.47 11.66 -3.84
CA SER A 33 -16.71 11.22 -5.01
C SER A 33 -17.44 10.11 -5.76
N LYS A 34 -17.97 9.09 -5.05
CA LYS A 34 -18.78 8.03 -5.67
C LYS A 34 -20.04 8.58 -6.31
N ALA A 35 -20.73 9.54 -5.69
CA ALA A 35 -21.90 10.20 -6.27
C ALA A 35 -21.59 10.98 -7.56
N MET A 36 -20.33 11.35 -7.78
CA MET A 36 -19.86 11.97 -9.03
C MET A 36 -19.37 10.92 -10.07
N GLY A 37 -19.49 9.63 -9.80
CA GLY A 37 -19.04 8.56 -10.69
C GLY A 37 -17.52 8.33 -10.68
N LEU A 38 -16.81 8.86 -9.67
CA LEU A 38 -15.36 8.71 -9.58
C LEU A 38 -14.97 7.43 -8.83
N ALA A 39 -13.88 6.79 -9.26
CA ALA A 39 -13.21 5.78 -8.46
C ALA A 39 -12.57 6.41 -7.21
N VAL A 40 -12.59 5.69 -6.10
CA VAL A 40 -12.06 6.15 -4.81
C VAL A 40 -10.93 5.26 -4.34
N GLY A 41 -9.73 5.83 -4.23
CA GLY A 41 -8.56 5.19 -3.62
C GLY A 41 -8.21 5.78 -2.27
N VAL A 42 -7.65 4.97 -1.39
CA VAL A 42 -7.11 5.40 -0.10
C VAL A 42 -5.69 4.85 0.08
N GLN A 43 -4.75 5.73 0.39
CA GLN A 43 -3.41 5.36 0.85
C GLN A 43 -3.34 5.56 2.35
N THR A 44 -2.99 4.52 3.09
CA THR A 44 -3.04 4.52 4.56
C THR A 44 -1.91 3.71 5.18
N ASN A 45 -1.49 4.10 6.37
CA ASN A 45 -0.59 3.31 7.21
C ASN A 45 -1.31 2.23 8.04
N GLY A 46 -2.63 2.16 7.96
CA GLY A 46 -3.45 1.14 8.59
C GLY A 46 -3.70 1.28 10.09
N VAL A 47 -3.32 2.37 10.73
CA VAL A 47 -3.49 2.53 12.19
C VAL A 47 -4.93 2.72 12.63
N CYS A 48 -5.85 3.02 11.71
CA CYS A 48 -7.27 3.24 11.98
C CYS A 48 -8.16 2.22 11.24
N PRO A 49 -8.20 0.94 11.65
CA PRO A 49 -8.96 -0.12 10.97
C PRO A 49 -10.46 0.16 10.89
N ASP A 50 -11.05 0.85 11.87
CA ASP A 50 -12.49 1.15 11.88
C ASP A 50 -12.92 2.12 10.77
N SER A 51 -12.00 2.96 10.30
CA SER A 51 -12.26 3.83 9.15
C SER A 51 -12.23 3.05 7.84
N LEU A 52 -11.29 2.12 7.69
CA LEU A 52 -11.22 1.22 6.55
C LEU A 52 -12.43 0.29 6.48
N ASP A 53 -12.81 -0.29 7.61
CA ASP A 53 -14.00 -1.14 7.69
C ASP A 53 -15.25 -0.39 7.23
N ALA A 54 -15.46 0.84 7.72
CA ALA A 54 -16.61 1.66 7.32
C ALA A 54 -16.61 1.94 5.79
N LEU A 55 -15.48 2.32 5.20
CA LEU A 55 -15.36 2.54 3.75
C LEU A 55 -15.72 1.29 2.94
N ILE A 56 -15.25 0.12 3.39
CA ILE A 56 -15.47 -1.17 2.74
C ILE A 56 -16.93 -1.62 2.90
N GLN A 57 -17.49 -1.49 4.10
CA GLN A 57 -18.88 -1.89 4.37
C GLN A 57 -19.88 -1.04 3.57
N GLU A 58 -19.60 0.25 3.39
CA GLU A 58 -20.43 1.14 2.58
C GLU A 58 -20.21 0.99 1.07
N GLY A 59 -19.18 0.23 0.63
CA GLY A 59 -18.86 0.07 -0.80
C GLY A 59 -18.41 1.38 -1.48
N ILE A 60 -17.81 2.30 -0.73
CA ILE A 60 -17.40 3.63 -1.21
C ILE A 60 -15.89 3.76 -1.41
N VAL A 61 -15.16 2.65 -1.41
CA VAL A 61 -13.74 2.57 -1.74
C VAL A 61 -13.50 1.50 -2.79
N ASP A 62 -12.75 1.83 -3.83
CA ASP A 62 -12.41 0.92 -4.92
C ASP A 62 -10.99 0.36 -4.80
N ARG A 63 -10.08 1.13 -4.16
CA ARG A 63 -8.68 0.76 -4.00
C ARG A 63 -8.16 1.16 -2.62
N VAL A 64 -7.45 0.23 -1.98
CA VAL A 64 -6.65 0.52 -0.78
C VAL A 64 -5.19 0.16 -1.05
N ALA A 65 -4.30 1.12 -0.78
CA ALA A 65 -2.86 0.94 -0.75
C ALA A 65 -2.41 1.02 0.72
N LEU A 66 -2.09 -0.12 1.32
CA LEU A 66 -1.69 -0.24 2.73
C LEU A 66 -0.17 -0.21 2.84
N ASP A 67 0.37 0.85 3.45
CA ASP A 67 1.81 1.06 3.63
C ASP A 67 2.31 0.35 4.89
N ILE A 68 2.99 -0.78 4.72
CA ILE A 68 3.64 -1.55 5.80
C ILE A 68 5.08 -1.07 5.94
N LYS A 69 5.40 -0.47 7.08
CA LYS A 69 6.65 0.27 7.29
C LYS A 69 7.80 -0.56 7.86
N ALA A 70 7.52 -1.70 8.49
CA ALA A 70 8.51 -2.59 9.09
C ALA A 70 7.92 -3.98 9.37
N ARG A 71 8.76 -4.96 9.67
CA ARG A 71 8.32 -6.23 10.25
C ARG A 71 7.64 -6.00 11.61
N TRP A 72 6.70 -6.88 11.98
CA TRP A 72 5.86 -6.68 13.15
C TRP A 72 6.65 -6.49 14.43
N ALA A 73 7.74 -7.21 14.63
CA ALA A 73 8.60 -7.10 15.82
C ALA A 73 9.23 -5.72 16.02
N ARG A 74 9.33 -4.89 14.96
CA ARG A 74 9.92 -3.54 15.02
C ARG A 74 8.88 -2.43 14.91
N TYR A 75 7.65 -2.78 14.60
CA TYR A 75 6.60 -1.82 14.20
C TYR A 75 6.34 -0.76 15.27
N ASN A 76 6.10 -1.19 16.50
CA ASN A 76 5.78 -0.29 17.61
C ASN A 76 6.96 0.63 17.98
N ASN A 77 8.20 0.12 17.86
CA ASN A 77 9.40 0.93 18.09
C ASN A 77 9.58 2.00 16.99
N LEU A 78 9.31 1.65 15.74
CA LEU A 78 9.42 2.58 14.61
C LEU A 78 8.38 3.71 14.71
N LEU A 79 7.14 3.36 15.03
CA LEU A 79 6.03 4.33 15.11
C LEU A 79 5.89 4.99 16.48
N LYS A 80 6.72 4.62 17.45
CA LYS A 80 6.69 5.14 18.84
C LYS A 80 5.30 5.00 19.50
N GLY A 81 4.62 3.85 19.29
CA GLY A 81 3.31 3.58 19.82
C GLY A 81 2.86 2.14 19.58
N ASP A 82 1.77 1.74 20.22
CA ASP A 82 1.20 0.38 20.09
C ASP A 82 0.22 0.31 18.91
N TYR A 83 0.74 0.21 17.70
CA TYR A 83 -0.03 0.21 16.46
C TYR A 83 -0.07 -1.12 15.73
N VAL A 84 0.78 -2.09 16.09
CA VAL A 84 0.92 -3.35 15.34
C VAL A 84 -0.41 -4.08 15.20
N ASN A 85 -1.19 -4.19 16.27
CA ASN A 85 -2.49 -4.87 16.26
C ASN A 85 -3.49 -4.20 15.31
N ASN A 86 -3.51 -2.86 15.29
CA ASN A 86 -4.38 -2.08 14.40
C ASN A 86 -4.01 -2.30 12.92
N VAL A 87 -2.71 -2.25 12.61
CA VAL A 87 -2.24 -2.44 11.23
C VAL A 87 -2.48 -3.89 10.75
N GLN A 88 -2.26 -4.88 11.61
CA GLN A 88 -2.59 -6.28 11.31
C GLN A 88 -4.10 -6.47 11.09
N ARG A 89 -4.95 -5.81 11.88
CA ARG A 89 -6.40 -5.81 11.68
C ARG A 89 -6.78 -5.16 10.34
N SER A 90 -6.20 -4.02 10.01
CA SER A 90 -6.40 -3.36 8.71
C SER A 90 -6.00 -4.25 7.54
N LEU A 91 -4.85 -4.92 7.64
CA LEU A 91 -4.39 -5.88 6.66
C LEU A 91 -5.40 -7.04 6.49
N ALA A 92 -5.85 -7.63 7.60
CA ALA A 92 -6.81 -8.72 7.56
C ALA A 92 -8.17 -8.31 6.95
N LEU A 93 -8.66 -7.12 7.30
CA LEU A 93 -9.89 -6.54 6.73
C LEU A 93 -9.79 -6.34 5.22
N CYS A 94 -8.71 -5.74 4.74
CA CYS A 94 -8.52 -5.49 3.31
C CYS A 94 -8.38 -6.80 2.53
N LYS A 95 -7.61 -7.77 3.03
CA LYS A 95 -7.45 -9.10 2.42
C LYS A 95 -8.79 -9.84 2.31
N ASP A 96 -9.56 -9.89 3.39
CA ASP A 96 -10.88 -10.53 3.39
C ASP A 96 -11.85 -9.84 2.41
N ALA A 97 -11.88 -8.51 2.43
CA ALA A 97 -12.72 -7.73 1.54
C ALA A 97 -12.33 -7.91 0.07
N HIS A 98 -11.04 -7.91 -0.25
CA HIS A 98 -10.55 -8.14 -1.60
C HIS A 98 -10.88 -9.56 -2.09
N LYS A 99 -10.61 -10.58 -1.27
CA LYS A 99 -10.96 -11.98 -1.58
C LYS A 99 -12.46 -12.17 -1.82
N LYS A 100 -13.31 -11.42 -1.12
CA LYS A 100 -14.78 -11.46 -1.27
C LYS A 100 -15.32 -10.54 -2.37
N GLY A 101 -14.47 -9.85 -3.10
CA GLY A 101 -14.86 -8.90 -4.16
C GLY A 101 -15.50 -7.60 -3.66
N ARG A 102 -15.43 -7.31 -2.34
CA ARG A 102 -15.93 -6.05 -1.76
C ARG A 102 -14.94 -4.89 -1.85
N LEU A 103 -13.67 -5.20 -2.07
CA LEU A 103 -12.59 -4.24 -2.34
C LEU A 103 -11.96 -4.63 -3.68
N PRO A 104 -12.23 -3.92 -4.78
CA PRO A 104 -11.75 -4.27 -6.12
C PRO A 104 -10.25 -4.35 -6.23
N GLU A 105 -9.53 -3.38 -5.64
CA GLU A 105 -8.07 -3.33 -5.69
C GLU A 105 -7.47 -3.21 -4.29
N PHE A 106 -6.52 -4.09 -3.99
CA PHE A 106 -5.75 -4.03 -2.75
C PHE A 106 -4.27 -4.22 -3.03
N GLU A 107 -3.45 -3.27 -2.60
CA GLU A 107 -2.00 -3.29 -2.73
C GLU A 107 -1.33 -3.15 -1.37
N LEU A 108 -0.30 -3.96 -1.17
CA LEU A 108 0.62 -3.84 -0.05
C LEU A 108 1.81 -2.98 -0.49
N VAL A 109 1.95 -1.80 0.06
CA VAL A 109 3.06 -0.89 -0.24
C VAL A 109 4.16 -1.07 0.79
N ILE A 110 5.40 -1.24 0.33
CA ILE A 110 6.61 -1.26 1.17
C ILE A 110 7.50 -0.13 0.67
N THR A 111 7.64 0.92 1.50
CA THR A 111 8.51 2.05 1.18
C THR A 111 9.95 1.71 1.51
N LEU A 112 10.81 1.71 0.48
CA LEU A 112 12.20 1.31 0.55
C LEU A 112 13.10 2.50 0.86
N PHE A 113 13.88 2.37 1.90
CA PHE A 113 14.97 3.27 2.24
C PHE A 113 16.30 2.51 2.17
N ARG A 114 17.38 3.23 1.96
CA ARG A 114 18.73 2.63 1.96
C ARG A 114 19.03 2.01 3.32
N GLY A 115 19.48 0.75 3.34
CA GLY A 115 19.73 -0.01 4.56
C GLY A 115 18.50 -0.76 5.14
N TYR A 116 17.38 -0.82 4.40
CA TYR A 116 16.16 -1.57 4.78
C TYR A 116 15.98 -2.88 4.00
N ASP A 117 16.99 -3.30 3.26
CA ASP A 117 16.91 -4.42 2.33
C ASP A 117 16.52 -5.74 3.00
N ASP A 118 17.01 -5.98 4.23
CA ASP A 118 16.73 -7.18 5.01
C ASP A 118 15.29 -7.26 5.56
N GLU A 119 14.62 -6.12 5.67
CA GLU A 119 13.24 -6.06 6.19
C GLU A 119 12.22 -6.53 5.13
N VAL A 120 12.49 -6.28 3.86
CA VAL A 120 11.51 -6.48 2.77
C VAL A 120 11.04 -7.92 2.64
N PRO A 121 11.91 -8.95 2.63
CA PRO A 121 11.47 -10.34 2.59
C PRO A 121 10.64 -10.75 3.81
N ILE A 122 10.97 -10.20 4.99
CA ILE A 122 10.26 -10.49 6.23
C ILE A 122 8.86 -9.86 6.17
N ILE A 123 8.77 -8.56 5.81
CA ILE A 123 7.48 -7.87 5.65
C ILE A 123 6.60 -8.60 4.62
N ALA A 124 7.16 -8.96 3.47
CA ALA A 124 6.43 -9.67 2.43
C ALA A 124 5.92 -11.04 2.89
N SER A 125 6.70 -11.75 3.73
CA SER A 125 6.30 -13.02 4.33
C SER A 125 5.21 -12.84 5.39
N GLU A 126 5.35 -11.86 6.27
CA GLU A 126 4.40 -11.56 7.35
C GLU A 126 3.06 -11.03 6.83
N ALA A 127 3.11 -10.20 5.79
CA ALA A 127 1.92 -9.63 5.18
C ALA A 127 1.19 -10.62 4.25
N GLY A 128 1.91 -11.62 3.70
CA GLY A 128 1.32 -12.68 2.87
C GLY A 128 0.96 -12.25 1.44
N GLY A 129 0.56 -13.18 0.63
CA GLY A 129 0.44 -13.24 -0.83
C GLY A 129 -0.23 -12.15 -1.67
N GLU A 130 -0.39 -10.94 -1.18
CA GLU A 130 -1.03 -9.81 -1.87
C GLU A 130 -0.11 -9.17 -2.94
N ASP A 131 -0.69 -8.30 -3.77
CA ASP A 131 0.08 -7.50 -4.72
C ASP A 131 1.00 -6.52 -3.98
N ILE A 132 2.31 -6.71 -4.16
CA ILE A 132 3.32 -5.90 -3.50
C ILE A 132 3.78 -4.79 -4.43
N VAL A 133 3.79 -3.58 -3.88
CA VAL A 133 4.40 -2.39 -4.49
C VAL A 133 5.63 -2.01 -3.66
N LEU A 134 6.80 -2.08 -4.27
CA LEU A 134 8.03 -1.51 -3.71
C LEU A 134 8.10 -0.05 -4.10
N GLN A 135 7.94 0.85 -3.16
CA GLN A 135 7.93 2.29 -3.39
C GLN A 135 9.26 2.92 -2.99
N GLN A 136 9.81 3.75 -3.86
CA GLN A 136 11.02 4.51 -3.57
C GLN A 136 10.78 5.52 -2.44
N GLY A 137 11.45 5.31 -1.31
CA GLY A 137 11.49 6.25 -0.19
C GLY A 137 12.49 7.36 -0.43
N VAL A 138 12.18 8.56 0.06
CA VAL A 138 13.05 9.72 -0.01
C VAL A 138 13.17 10.32 1.38
N THR A 139 14.42 10.45 1.85
CA THR A 139 14.80 11.24 3.00
C THR A 139 15.65 12.41 2.50
N GLY A 140 15.60 13.57 3.14
CA GLY A 140 16.37 14.75 2.69
C GLY A 140 17.88 14.58 2.77
N GLU A 141 18.37 13.54 3.46
CA GLU A 141 19.79 13.38 3.81
C GLU A 141 20.51 12.30 3.00
N VAL A 142 19.79 11.33 2.47
CA VAL A 142 20.37 10.17 1.78
C VAL A 142 19.75 10.04 0.37
N PRO A 143 20.58 9.86 -0.68
CA PRO A 143 20.04 9.63 -2.02
C PRO A 143 19.09 8.44 -2.04
N PRO A 144 17.96 8.53 -2.74
CA PRO A 144 17.02 7.43 -2.88
C PRO A 144 17.68 6.24 -3.58
N LEU A 145 17.11 5.04 -3.37
CA LEU A 145 17.51 3.86 -4.13
C LEU A 145 17.21 4.05 -5.62
N SER A 146 18.17 3.72 -6.47
CA SER A 146 17.94 3.66 -7.91
C SER A 146 16.98 2.51 -8.26
N GLU A 147 16.37 2.56 -9.44
CA GLU A 147 15.51 1.47 -9.94
C GLU A 147 16.26 0.12 -9.98
N ALA A 148 17.55 0.16 -10.36
CA ALA A 148 18.39 -1.06 -10.39
C ALA A 148 18.62 -1.66 -8.99
N GLU A 149 18.81 -0.83 -7.97
CA GLU A 149 18.91 -1.29 -6.57
C GLU A 149 17.56 -1.85 -6.08
N MET A 150 16.45 -1.20 -6.41
CA MET A 150 15.11 -1.69 -6.08
C MET A 150 14.79 -3.03 -6.75
N LYS A 151 15.22 -3.25 -8.00
CA LYS A 151 15.10 -4.55 -8.68
C LYS A 151 15.89 -5.65 -7.97
N LYS A 152 17.10 -5.37 -7.48
CA LYS A 152 17.88 -6.34 -6.68
C LYS A 152 17.15 -6.74 -5.39
N ILE A 153 16.51 -5.79 -4.72
CA ILE A 153 15.68 -6.06 -3.54
C ILE A 153 14.47 -6.91 -3.96
N ALA A 154 13.79 -6.55 -5.05
CA ALA A 154 12.64 -7.28 -5.59
C ALA A 154 12.98 -8.76 -5.89
N ASP A 155 14.19 -9.05 -6.37
CA ASP A 155 14.66 -10.42 -6.63
C ASP A 155 14.65 -11.30 -5.38
N THR A 156 14.79 -10.71 -4.19
CA THR A 156 14.75 -11.47 -2.93
C THR A 156 13.36 -12.04 -2.64
N LEU A 157 12.31 -11.47 -3.23
CA LEU A 157 10.93 -11.89 -3.03
C LEU A 157 10.54 -13.10 -3.88
N ALA A 158 11.30 -13.40 -4.94
CA ALA A 158 11.07 -14.52 -5.88
C ALA A 158 9.63 -14.52 -6.47
N ARG A 159 9.05 -13.35 -6.69
CA ARG A 159 7.70 -13.14 -7.24
C ARG A 159 7.64 -11.85 -8.07
N SER A 160 6.59 -11.71 -8.88
CA SER A 160 6.29 -10.43 -9.51
C SER A 160 5.91 -9.39 -8.45
N VAL A 161 6.40 -8.18 -8.64
CA VAL A 161 6.07 -7.01 -7.81
C VAL A 161 5.96 -5.77 -8.69
N LYS A 162 5.28 -4.76 -8.21
CA LYS A 162 5.35 -3.43 -8.81
C LYS A 162 6.50 -2.65 -8.17
N ILE A 163 7.24 -1.90 -8.98
CA ILE A 163 8.27 -0.97 -8.50
C ILE A 163 7.83 0.43 -8.88
N ARG A 164 7.71 1.31 -7.90
CA ARG A 164 7.29 2.69 -8.07
C ARG A 164 8.41 3.64 -7.70
N THR A 165 8.90 4.39 -8.69
CA THR A 165 9.91 5.43 -8.51
C THR A 165 9.32 6.81 -8.78
N ARG A 166 9.97 7.88 -8.30
CA ARG A 166 9.51 9.24 -8.51
C ARG A 166 9.63 9.69 -9.98
N GLU A 167 10.69 9.28 -10.65
CA GLU A 167 10.99 9.72 -12.01
C GLU A 167 10.45 8.76 -13.06
N GLY A 168 10.58 7.44 -12.82
CA GLY A 168 10.21 6.40 -13.77
C GLY A 168 8.74 5.94 -13.64
N GLY A 169 7.99 6.45 -12.66
CA GLY A 169 6.61 5.99 -12.42
C GLY A 169 6.56 4.57 -11.87
N GLU A 170 5.57 3.80 -12.30
CA GLU A 170 5.34 2.41 -11.86
C GLU A 170 5.60 1.43 -12.99
N ILE A 171 6.37 0.38 -12.68
CA ILE A 171 6.64 -0.74 -13.58
C ILE A 171 6.28 -2.07 -12.89
N VAL A 172 5.85 -3.06 -13.66
CA VAL A 172 5.73 -4.45 -13.20
C VAL A 172 7.08 -5.14 -13.41
N TYR A 173 7.63 -5.70 -12.35
CA TYR A 173 8.89 -6.41 -12.35
C TYR A 173 8.68 -7.89 -12.03
N GLU A 174 9.03 -8.77 -12.96
CA GLU A 174 8.79 -10.22 -12.86
C GLU A 174 9.74 -10.95 -11.90
N GLY A 175 10.79 -10.26 -11.42
CA GLY A 175 11.85 -10.88 -10.62
C GLY A 175 12.74 -11.83 -11.40
N ASP A 176 13.81 -12.27 -10.76
CA ASP A 176 14.71 -13.28 -11.33
C ASP A 176 14.04 -14.66 -11.37
N ARG A 177 13.70 -15.13 -12.56
CA ARG A 177 13.03 -16.43 -12.77
C ARG A 177 13.87 -17.62 -12.33
N SER A 178 15.21 -17.50 -12.29
CA SER A 178 16.11 -18.59 -11.87
C SER A 178 15.94 -18.91 -10.38
N ARG A 179 15.68 -17.90 -9.55
CA ARG A 179 15.45 -18.06 -8.11
C ARG A 179 14.09 -18.65 -7.77
N ARG A 180 13.09 -18.55 -8.68
CA ARG A 180 11.77 -19.18 -8.51
C ARG A 180 11.84 -20.71 -8.58
N ALA A 181 12.75 -21.25 -9.40
CA ALA A 181 12.88 -22.69 -9.58
C ALA A 181 13.53 -23.41 -8.38
N SER A 182 14.41 -22.74 -7.64
CA SER A 182 15.12 -23.32 -6.51
C SER A 182 14.29 -23.43 -5.21
N ARG A 183 13.18 -22.66 -5.08
CA ARG A 183 12.28 -22.73 -3.90
C ARG A 183 11.16 -23.78 -4.00
N LYS A 184 11.01 -24.44 -5.17
CA LYS A 184 10.02 -25.52 -5.39
C LYS A 184 10.61 -26.92 -5.23
N ARG A 185 11.85 -27.03 -4.81
CA ARG A 185 12.53 -28.28 -4.43
C ARG A 185 12.77 -28.26 -2.92
#